data_24d6a7aeb871eb776c5c767dac210a07
#
_entry.id   24d6a7aeb871eb776c5c767dac210a07
#
_cell.length_a   1.000
_cell.length_b   1.000
_cell.length_c   1.000
_cell.angle_alpha   90.00
_cell.angle_beta   90.00
_cell.angle_gamma   90.00
#
_symmetry.space_group_name_H-M   'P 1'
#
loop_
_entity.id
_entity.type
_entity.pdbx_description
1 polymer ?
#
loop_
_entity_poly.entity_id
_entity_poly.type
_entity_poly.pdbx_seq_one_letter_code
_entity_poly.pdbx_strand_id
1 'polypeptide(L)'
;MALGRPGTKGERPQITLSSNADVNTRSTVLAMGIAWRRLTGPGLDTFVGRGITYGSSPGEAAGLAGKTVMVVGAGNSAGQAALHLAKVAARVTIVARAESLAKSMSHYLIERIEGASNVDVITNANVIAADGDMRLSAVVVRTRDEERRMPIDALFILIGGDPLTQPVEGWLRRDERGYLMTGADLLAGNDRRRWWPLERDPMPLESSEPGAFVAGDLRHAPSSAWPQR
;
A
#
# COMPACT_ATOMS: atom_id res chain seq x y z
N MET A 1 16.20 1.91 -16.58
CA MET A 1 17.11 1.00 -15.84
C MET A 1 16.63 -0.41 -16.15
N ALA A 2 17.42 -1.22 -16.79
CA ALA A 2 17.17 -2.65 -16.95
C ALA A 2 18.08 -3.38 -15.96
N LEU A 3 17.53 -4.34 -15.24
CA LEU A 3 18.29 -5.23 -14.37
C LEU A 3 18.66 -6.46 -15.20
N GLY A 4 19.96 -6.63 -15.50
CA GLY A 4 20.48 -7.82 -16.16
C GLY A 4 20.49 -9.00 -15.19
N ARG A 5 20.12 -10.21 -15.67
CA ARG A 5 20.35 -11.44 -14.95
C ARG A 5 21.86 -11.70 -14.81
N PRO A 6 22.34 -12.19 -13.66
CA PRO A 6 23.68 -12.80 -13.63
C PRO A 6 23.69 -13.98 -14.61
N GLY A 7 24.70 -14.03 -15.46
CA GLY A 7 24.77 -14.99 -16.57
C GLY A 7 24.94 -16.44 -16.12
N THR A 8 25.58 -16.70 -14.99
CA THR A 8 25.89 -18.03 -14.46
C THR A 8 25.99 -18.03 -12.94
N LYS A 9 25.81 -19.22 -12.34
CA LYS A 9 25.90 -19.45 -10.90
C LYS A 9 27.24 -18.96 -10.34
N GLY A 10 27.22 -17.86 -9.57
CA GLY A 10 28.40 -17.26 -8.95
C GLY A 10 28.86 -15.94 -9.57
N GLU A 11 28.25 -15.48 -10.65
CA GLU A 11 28.47 -14.13 -11.19
C GLU A 11 27.77 -13.06 -10.34
N ARG A 12 28.42 -11.90 -10.30
CA ARG A 12 27.88 -10.76 -9.55
C ARG A 12 26.67 -10.16 -10.26
N PRO A 13 25.68 -9.66 -9.54
CA PRO A 13 24.56 -8.95 -10.15
C PRO A 13 25.06 -7.79 -11.01
N GLN A 14 24.60 -7.75 -12.27
CA GLN A 14 24.90 -6.69 -13.22
C GLN A 14 23.67 -5.81 -13.41
N ILE A 15 23.85 -4.51 -13.37
CA ILE A 15 22.79 -3.53 -13.59
C ILE A 15 23.15 -2.73 -14.84
N THR A 16 22.30 -2.80 -15.84
CA THR A 16 22.43 -1.94 -17.03
C THR A 16 21.67 -0.64 -16.82
N LEU A 17 22.35 0.48 -16.91
CA LEU A 17 21.77 1.81 -16.80
C LEU A 17 21.08 2.22 -18.11
N SER A 18 20.24 3.25 -18.05
CA SER A 18 19.60 3.85 -19.23
C SER A 18 20.61 4.46 -20.21
N SER A 19 21.83 4.72 -19.77
CA SER A 19 22.97 5.13 -20.59
C SER A 19 23.68 3.98 -21.31
N ASN A 20 23.17 2.74 -21.20
CA ASN A 20 23.80 1.50 -21.65
C ASN A 20 25.13 1.17 -20.95
N ALA A 21 25.43 1.80 -19.83
CA ALA A 21 26.58 1.43 -19.01
C ALA A 21 26.23 0.29 -18.06
N ASP A 22 27.10 -0.70 -17.95
CA ASP A 22 26.95 -1.83 -17.04
C ASP A 22 27.68 -1.58 -15.72
N VAL A 23 27.00 -1.84 -14.62
CA VAL A 23 27.53 -1.75 -13.26
C VAL A 23 27.55 -3.14 -12.64
N ASN A 24 28.75 -3.66 -12.37
CA ASN A 24 28.92 -4.90 -11.62
C ASN A 24 28.88 -4.60 -10.12
N THR A 25 27.94 -5.23 -9.42
CA THR A 25 27.73 -4.97 -7.99
C THR A 25 28.05 -6.19 -7.12
N ARG A 26 28.45 -5.94 -5.88
CA ARG A 26 28.58 -7.02 -4.86
C ARG A 26 27.23 -7.32 -4.20
N SER A 27 26.37 -6.30 -4.14
CA SER A 27 25.01 -6.41 -3.62
C SER A 27 24.16 -5.32 -4.26
N THR A 28 22.85 -5.59 -4.36
CA THR A 28 21.85 -4.66 -4.88
C THR A 28 20.72 -4.52 -3.88
N VAL A 29 20.24 -3.31 -3.67
CA VAL A 29 19.03 -3.05 -2.87
C VAL A 29 17.91 -2.58 -3.78
N LEU A 30 16.82 -3.33 -3.82
CA LEU A 30 15.61 -3.01 -4.56
C LEU A 30 14.64 -2.27 -3.64
N ALA A 31 14.36 -1.02 -3.95
CA ALA A 31 13.50 -0.14 -3.16
C ALA A 31 12.57 0.70 -4.07
N MET A 32 12.03 0.08 -5.13
CA MET A 32 11.27 0.76 -6.19
C MET A 32 9.86 1.19 -5.75
N GLY A 33 9.38 0.75 -4.58
CA GLY A 33 8.09 1.14 -4.02
C GLY A 33 6.89 0.51 -4.73
N ILE A 34 5.73 1.12 -4.51
CA ILE A 34 4.44 0.70 -5.09
C ILE A 34 3.84 1.84 -5.89
N ALA A 35 3.05 1.52 -6.89
CA ALA A 35 2.14 2.46 -7.53
C ALA A 35 0.79 2.42 -6.81
N TRP A 36 0.37 3.54 -6.24
CA TRP A 36 -0.94 3.62 -5.61
C TRP A 36 -2.05 3.47 -6.65
N ARG A 37 -3.03 2.61 -6.35
CA ARG A 37 -4.27 2.54 -7.13
C ARG A 37 -5.00 3.85 -7.00
N ARG A 38 -5.47 4.38 -8.14
CA ARG A 38 -6.15 5.67 -8.17
C ARG A 38 -7.67 5.51 -8.20
N LEU A 39 -8.37 6.41 -7.52
CA LEU A 39 -9.77 6.64 -7.77
C LEU A 39 -9.91 7.47 -9.04
N THR A 40 -10.90 7.13 -9.86
CA THR A 40 -11.21 7.85 -11.11
C THR A 40 -12.57 8.51 -11.00
N GLY A 41 -12.67 9.75 -11.44
CA GLY A 41 -13.90 10.51 -11.45
C GLY A 41 -13.67 12.02 -11.48
N PRO A 42 -14.69 12.81 -11.78
CA PRO A 42 -14.59 14.27 -11.83
C PRO A 42 -13.99 14.85 -10.56
N GLY A 43 -13.02 15.74 -10.70
CA GLY A 43 -12.37 16.46 -9.60
C GLY A 43 -11.38 15.68 -8.75
N LEU A 44 -11.38 14.34 -8.79
CA LEU A 44 -10.53 13.52 -7.89
C LEU A 44 -9.05 13.79 -8.11
N ASP A 45 -8.57 13.88 -9.34
CA ASP A 45 -7.15 14.20 -9.61
C ASP A 45 -6.83 15.67 -9.35
N THR A 46 -7.83 16.55 -9.52
CA THR A 46 -7.66 18.00 -9.34
C THR A 46 -7.24 18.37 -7.92
N PHE A 47 -7.79 17.68 -6.94
CA PHE A 47 -7.54 18.00 -5.51
C PHE A 47 -6.45 17.16 -4.85
N VAL A 48 -5.70 16.35 -5.61
CA VAL A 48 -4.51 15.65 -5.08
C VAL A 48 -3.49 16.69 -4.59
N GLY A 49 -3.07 16.57 -3.31
CA GLY A 49 -2.23 17.56 -2.62
C GLY A 49 -2.99 18.82 -2.15
N ARG A 50 -4.28 18.94 -2.48
CA ARG A 50 -5.14 20.06 -2.07
C ARG A 50 -6.39 19.59 -1.30
N GLY A 51 -6.22 18.55 -0.49
CA GLY A 51 -7.26 17.92 0.32
C GLY A 51 -7.45 16.43 0.02
N ILE A 52 -6.92 15.91 -1.10
CA ILE A 52 -6.87 14.47 -1.39
C ILE A 52 -5.44 13.98 -1.25
N THR A 53 -5.26 12.87 -0.50
CA THR A 53 -3.99 12.21 -0.26
C THR A 53 -4.11 10.72 -0.50
N TYR A 54 -3.12 10.14 -1.18
CA TYR A 54 -2.96 8.69 -1.32
C TYR A 54 -2.02 8.17 -0.23
N GLY A 55 -2.49 7.18 0.54
CA GLY A 55 -1.78 6.72 1.73
C GLY A 55 -2.15 7.55 2.97
N SER A 56 -1.39 7.38 4.03
CA SER A 56 -1.50 8.15 5.27
C SER A 56 -0.15 8.17 5.97
N SER A 57 0.39 9.35 6.22
CA SER A 57 1.57 9.55 7.03
C SER A 57 1.20 10.23 8.37
N PRO A 58 1.97 10.00 9.45
CA PRO A 58 1.71 10.63 10.74
C PRO A 58 1.65 12.16 10.70
N GLY A 59 2.41 12.79 9.79
CA GLY A 59 2.45 14.24 9.65
C GLY A 59 1.19 14.86 9.02
N GLU A 60 0.38 14.07 8.32
CA GLU A 60 -0.82 14.56 7.63
C GLU A 60 -1.98 14.84 8.60
N ALA A 61 -1.94 14.31 9.81
CA ALA A 61 -2.89 14.62 10.86
C ALA A 61 -2.75 16.07 11.38
N ALA A 62 -1.58 16.71 11.18
CA ALA A 62 -1.38 18.09 11.52
C ALA A 62 -2.30 19.00 10.68
N GLY A 63 -3.09 19.85 11.34
CA GLY A 63 -4.06 20.74 10.67
C GLY A 63 -5.45 20.14 10.44
N LEU A 64 -5.70 18.88 10.88
CA LEU A 64 -7.02 18.24 10.81
C LEU A 64 -7.85 18.33 12.10
N ALA A 65 -7.36 19.08 13.08
CA ALA A 65 -8.09 19.31 14.34
C ALA A 65 -9.46 19.96 14.06
N GLY A 66 -10.53 19.32 14.55
CA GLY A 66 -11.88 19.79 14.35
C GLY A 66 -12.46 19.63 12.94
N LYS A 67 -11.73 18.97 12.02
CA LYS A 67 -12.12 18.77 10.63
C LYS A 67 -12.94 17.49 10.42
N THR A 68 -13.71 17.48 9.32
CA THR A 68 -14.42 16.29 8.82
C THR A 68 -13.57 15.61 7.76
N VAL A 69 -13.21 14.35 8.01
CA VAL A 69 -12.28 13.59 7.19
C VAL A 69 -12.95 12.32 6.65
N MET A 70 -12.62 11.97 5.43
CA MET A 70 -13.05 10.70 4.86
C MET A 70 -11.85 9.81 4.51
N VAL A 71 -11.99 8.49 4.76
CA VAL A 71 -11.00 7.47 4.44
C VAL A 71 -11.64 6.47 3.49
N VAL A 72 -11.08 6.30 2.30
CA VAL A 72 -11.54 5.30 1.33
C VAL A 72 -10.67 4.07 1.42
N GLY A 73 -11.28 2.94 1.77
CA GLY A 73 -10.60 1.66 1.89
C GLY A 73 -11.25 0.75 2.92
N ALA A 74 -10.98 -0.56 2.84
CA ALA A 74 -11.54 -1.56 3.74
C ALA A 74 -10.47 -2.46 4.40
N GLY A 75 -9.18 -2.25 4.11
CA GLY A 75 -8.09 -3.04 4.69
C GLY A 75 -7.55 -2.45 6.00
N ASN A 76 -6.58 -3.16 6.60
CA ASN A 76 -5.95 -2.74 7.86
C ASN A 76 -5.37 -1.32 7.80
N SER A 77 -4.77 -0.92 6.68
CA SER A 77 -4.23 0.43 6.51
C SER A 77 -5.30 1.51 6.64
N ALA A 78 -6.50 1.28 6.07
CA ALA A 78 -7.62 2.20 6.18
C ALA A 78 -8.13 2.30 7.63
N GLY A 79 -8.26 1.16 8.31
CA GLY A 79 -8.67 1.12 9.72
C GLY A 79 -7.69 1.82 10.65
N GLN A 80 -6.39 1.57 10.47
CA GLN A 80 -5.34 2.24 11.25
C GLN A 80 -5.33 3.75 11.00
N ALA A 81 -5.43 4.18 9.74
CA ALA A 81 -5.51 5.59 9.40
C ALA A 81 -6.73 6.26 10.01
N ALA A 82 -7.92 5.66 9.90
CA ALA A 82 -9.15 6.19 10.46
C ALA A 82 -9.04 6.37 11.99
N LEU A 83 -8.55 5.37 12.71
CA LEU A 83 -8.34 5.45 14.16
C LEU A 83 -7.27 6.47 14.56
N HIS A 84 -6.24 6.65 13.72
CA HIS A 84 -5.24 7.68 13.95
C HIS A 84 -5.82 9.09 13.77
N LEU A 85 -6.55 9.29 12.67
CA LEU A 85 -7.20 10.57 12.35
C LEU A 85 -8.30 10.92 13.35
N ALA A 86 -9.04 9.93 13.85
CA ALA A 86 -10.09 10.12 14.85
C ALA A 86 -9.60 10.72 16.18
N LYS A 87 -8.30 10.65 16.47
CA LYS A 87 -7.72 11.31 17.67
C LYS A 87 -7.71 12.83 17.57
N VAL A 88 -7.78 13.40 16.38
CA VAL A 88 -7.64 14.85 16.13
C VAL A 88 -8.81 15.43 15.34
N ALA A 89 -9.38 14.69 14.40
CA ALA A 89 -10.50 15.11 13.58
C ALA A 89 -11.81 15.12 14.39
N ALA A 90 -12.72 16.02 14.05
CA ALA A 90 -14.06 16.04 14.64
C ALA A 90 -14.86 14.81 14.23
N ARG A 91 -14.75 14.38 12.98
CA ARG A 91 -15.44 13.21 12.42
C ARG A 91 -14.60 12.53 11.36
N VAL A 92 -14.59 11.21 11.38
CA VAL A 92 -13.95 10.38 10.34
C VAL A 92 -15.01 9.46 9.75
N THR A 93 -15.13 9.41 8.42
CA THR A 93 -16.02 8.47 7.73
C THR A 93 -15.19 7.52 6.90
N ILE A 94 -15.30 6.22 7.16
CA ILE A 94 -14.71 5.16 6.32
C ILE A 94 -15.71 4.83 5.21
N VAL A 95 -15.26 4.89 3.95
CA VAL A 95 -16.05 4.45 2.79
C VAL A 95 -15.44 3.19 2.23
N ALA A 96 -16.20 2.10 2.26
CA ALA A 96 -15.77 0.78 1.81
C ALA A 96 -16.65 0.28 0.65
N ARG A 97 -15.99 -0.17 -0.43
CA ARG A 97 -16.67 -0.82 -1.56
C ARG A 97 -17.30 -2.16 -1.18
N ALA A 98 -16.66 -2.87 -0.25
CA ALA A 98 -17.14 -4.13 0.27
C ALA A 98 -18.40 -3.93 1.13
N GLU A 99 -19.19 -4.98 1.26
CA GLU A 99 -20.37 -5.02 2.13
C GLU A 99 -20.01 -5.03 3.64
N SER A 100 -18.77 -5.41 3.96
CA SER A 100 -18.26 -5.48 5.34
C SER A 100 -16.75 -5.24 5.37
N LEU A 101 -16.24 -4.66 6.43
CA LEU A 101 -14.81 -4.52 6.71
C LEU A 101 -14.17 -5.87 7.05
N ALA A 102 -14.91 -6.83 7.55
CA ALA A 102 -14.41 -8.12 8.04
C ALA A 102 -13.71 -8.97 6.96
N LYS A 103 -13.95 -8.69 5.65
CA LYS A 103 -13.29 -9.39 4.54
C LYS A 103 -11.79 -9.10 4.43
N SER A 104 -11.34 -7.95 4.92
CA SER A 104 -9.96 -7.47 4.68
C SER A 104 -9.34 -6.69 5.84
N MET A 105 -10.09 -6.46 6.90
CA MET A 105 -9.65 -5.77 8.11
C MET A 105 -9.64 -6.75 9.28
N SER A 106 -8.62 -6.67 10.13
CA SER A 106 -8.52 -7.51 11.34
C SER A 106 -9.63 -7.16 12.33
N HIS A 107 -10.14 -8.17 13.03
CA HIS A 107 -11.21 -8.03 14.02
C HIS A 107 -10.91 -6.98 15.09
N TYR A 108 -9.68 -6.96 15.58
CA TYR A 108 -9.18 -5.95 16.51
C TYR A 108 -9.38 -4.50 16.05
N LEU A 109 -9.16 -4.21 14.75
CA LEU A 109 -9.38 -2.86 14.22
C LEU A 109 -10.86 -2.55 14.11
N ILE A 110 -11.67 -3.53 13.72
CA ILE A 110 -13.14 -3.37 13.61
C ILE A 110 -13.73 -3.03 14.98
N GLU A 111 -13.40 -3.77 16.02
CA GLU A 111 -13.87 -3.50 17.40
C GLU A 111 -13.49 -2.08 17.85
N ARG A 112 -12.29 -1.63 17.55
CA ARG A 112 -11.85 -0.27 17.89
C ARG A 112 -12.55 0.80 17.09
N ILE A 113 -12.89 0.55 15.82
CA ILE A 113 -13.66 1.46 14.97
C ILE A 113 -15.09 1.58 15.52
N GLU A 114 -15.72 0.46 15.84
CA GLU A 114 -17.07 0.41 16.42
C GLU A 114 -17.15 1.10 17.78
N GLY A 115 -16.08 1.03 18.58
CA GLY A 115 -15.97 1.73 19.86
C GLY A 115 -15.65 3.22 19.76
N ALA A 116 -15.32 3.74 18.57
CA ALA A 116 -14.96 5.14 18.40
C ALA A 116 -16.18 6.00 18.05
N SER A 117 -16.61 6.89 18.95
CA SER A 117 -17.83 7.69 18.82
C SER A 117 -17.84 8.68 17.65
N ASN A 118 -16.66 9.02 17.10
CA ASN A 118 -16.50 9.95 15.99
C ASN A 118 -16.06 9.26 14.67
N VAL A 119 -16.19 7.94 14.58
CA VAL A 119 -15.91 7.19 13.36
C VAL A 119 -17.19 6.54 12.82
N ASP A 120 -17.55 6.85 11.60
CA ASP A 120 -18.65 6.23 10.87
C ASP A 120 -18.13 5.30 9.77
N VAL A 121 -18.93 4.30 9.40
CA VAL A 121 -18.61 3.39 8.31
C VAL A 121 -19.75 3.34 7.30
N ILE A 122 -19.44 3.58 6.02
CA ILE A 122 -20.37 3.43 4.90
C ILE A 122 -19.85 2.29 4.02
N THR A 123 -20.56 1.19 4.00
CA THR A 123 -20.25 0.00 3.18
C THR A 123 -21.04 0.01 1.86
N ASN A 124 -20.69 -0.88 0.90
CA ASN A 124 -21.28 -0.91 -0.44
C ASN A 124 -21.25 0.46 -1.13
N ALA A 125 -20.21 1.24 -0.89
CA ALA A 125 -20.14 2.64 -1.31
C ALA A 125 -18.81 2.95 -2.02
N ASN A 126 -18.85 3.93 -2.93
CA ASN A 126 -17.68 4.42 -3.65
C ASN A 126 -17.70 5.95 -3.65
N VAL A 127 -16.53 6.56 -3.51
CA VAL A 127 -16.34 7.98 -3.85
C VAL A 127 -16.17 8.08 -5.35
N ILE A 128 -17.05 8.87 -6.01
CA ILE A 128 -17.12 8.95 -7.47
C ILE A 128 -16.76 10.32 -8.03
N ALA A 129 -16.78 11.36 -7.21
CA ALA A 129 -16.38 12.71 -7.60
C ALA A 129 -15.90 13.50 -6.39
N ALA A 130 -15.12 14.53 -6.65
CA ALA A 130 -14.69 15.52 -5.67
C ALA A 130 -15.01 16.93 -6.17
N ASP A 131 -15.33 17.83 -5.24
CA ASP A 131 -15.75 19.18 -5.50
C ASP A 131 -15.08 20.16 -4.55
N GLY A 132 -14.85 21.38 -5.02
CA GLY A 132 -14.21 22.45 -4.27
C GLY A 132 -13.81 23.59 -5.19
N ASP A 133 -13.18 24.58 -4.62
CA ASP A 133 -12.58 25.69 -5.37
C ASP A 133 -11.05 25.54 -5.38
N MET A 134 -10.34 26.24 -4.50
CA MET A 134 -8.89 26.09 -4.38
C MET A 134 -8.47 24.81 -3.66
N ARG A 135 -9.33 24.25 -2.83
CA ARG A 135 -9.15 23.02 -2.04
C ARG A 135 -10.41 22.18 -2.08
N LEU A 136 -10.26 20.90 -1.75
CA LEU A 136 -11.38 20.00 -1.54
C LEU A 136 -12.36 20.58 -0.50
N SER A 137 -13.65 20.54 -0.80
CA SER A 137 -14.71 20.93 0.13
C SER A 137 -15.84 19.91 0.24
N ALA A 138 -15.97 19.01 -0.73
CA ALA A 138 -16.95 17.93 -0.71
C ALA A 138 -16.53 16.79 -1.64
N VAL A 139 -17.16 15.64 -1.42
CA VAL A 139 -17.14 14.49 -2.33
C VAL A 139 -18.53 14.00 -2.62
N VAL A 140 -18.69 13.28 -3.72
CA VAL A 140 -19.92 12.54 -4.00
C VAL A 140 -19.68 11.07 -3.71
N VAL A 141 -20.46 10.53 -2.79
CA VAL A 141 -20.47 9.11 -2.42
C VAL A 141 -21.67 8.45 -3.06
N ARG A 142 -21.44 7.39 -3.83
CA ARG A 142 -22.48 6.56 -4.44
C ARG A 142 -22.61 5.27 -3.64
N THR A 143 -23.82 4.99 -3.21
CA THR A 143 -24.26 3.69 -2.67
C THR A 143 -25.07 2.95 -3.75
N ARG A 144 -25.73 1.85 -3.38
CA ARG A 144 -26.66 1.16 -4.29
C ARG A 144 -27.89 1.99 -4.65
N ASP A 145 -28.36 2.80 -3.68
CA ASP A 145 -29.67 3.42 -3.70
C ASP A 145 -29.59 4.91 -4.07
N GLU A 146 -28.48 5.57 -3.77
CA GLU A 146 -28.36 7.02 -3.94
C GLU A 146 -26.93 7.49 -4.21
N GLU A 147 -26.84 8.71 -4.74
CA GLU A 147 -25.64 9.53 -4.76
C GLU A 147 -25.80 10.70 -3.79
N ARG A 148 -24.88 10.82 -2.87
CA ARG A 148 -24.92 11.86 -1.84
C ARG A 148 -23.67 12.73 -1.87
N ARG A 149 -23.88 14.05 -1.98
CA ARG A 149 -22.80 15.01 -1.76
C ARG A 149 -22.54 15.18 -0.27
N MET A 150 -21.31 14.90 0.15
CA MET A 150 -20.88 14.97 1.54
C MET A 150 -19.79 16.04 1.71
N PRO A 151 -20.01 17.07 2.53
CA PRO A 151 -18.99 18.05 2.87
C PRO A 151 -17.86 17.37 3.65
N ILE A 152 -16.62 17.60 3.24
CA ILE A 152 -15.41 17.11 3.93
C ILE A 152 -14.27 18.09 3.71
N ASP A 153 -13.31 18.09 4.64
CA ASP A 153 -12.09 18.89 4.57
C ASP A 153 -10.91 18.12 3.97
N ALA A 154 -10.89 16.78 4.12
CA ALA A 154 -9.82 15.95 3.61
C ALA A 154 -10.31 14.53 3.24
N LEU A 155 -9.70 13.97 2.19
CA LEU A 155 -9.93 12.62 1.70
C LEU A 155 -8.62 11.84 1.69
N PHE A 156 -8.58 10.73 2.41
CA PHE A 156 -7.47 9.79 2.42
C PHE A 156 -7.82 8.54 1.64
N ILE A 157 -7.03 8.21 0.61
CA ILE A 157 -7.29 7.08 -0.28
C ILE A 157 -6.32 5.95 0.04
N LEU A 158 -6.84 4.86 0.64
CA LEU A 158 -6.10 3.68 1.08
C LEU A 158 -6.66 2.39 0.44
N ILE A 159 -6.79 2.39 -0.87
CA ILE A 159 -7.31 1.27 -1.67
C ILE A 159 -6.23 0.30 -2.15
N GLY A 160 -5.01 0.43 -1.58
CA GLY A 160 -3.85 -0.38 -1.92
C GLY A 160 -3.05 0.16 -3.09
N GLY A 161 -2.02 -0.58 -3.44
CA GLY A 161 -1.13 -0.28 -4.55
C GLY A 161 -0.58 -1.55 -5.15
N ASP A 162 0.04 -1.43 -6.31
CA ASP A 162 0.67 -2.52 -7.03
C ASP A 162 2.19 -2.37 -6.95
N PRO A 163 2.93 -3.42 -6.55
CA PRO A 163 4.37 -3.32 -6.40
C PRO A 163 5.07 -3.11 -7.75
N LEU A 164 6.02 -2.18 -7.79
CA LEU A 164 6.77 -1.84 -9.00
C LEU A 164 7.87 -2.89 -9.28
N THR A 165 7.50 -4.15 -9.35
CA THR A 165 8.41 -5.30 -9.49
C THR A 165 8.49 -5.86 -10.91
N GLN A 166 7.82 -5.26 -11.87
CA GLN A 166 7.86 -5.69 -13.27
C GLN A 166 9.28 -5.79 -13.83
N PRO A 167 10.23 -4.87 -13.54
CA PRO A 167 11.59 -4.96 -14.04
C PRO A 167 12.37 -6.21 -13.59
N VAL A 168 11.93 -6.87 -12.52
CA VAL A 168 12.55 -8.08 -11.97
C VAL A 168 11.70 -9.33 -12.15
N GLU A 169 10.66 -9.23 -12.97
CA GLU A 169 9.78 -10.36 -13.31
C GLU A 169 10.56 -11.48 -14.01
N GLY A 170 10.30 -12.71 -13.60
CA GLY A 170 10.99 -13.88 -14.11
C GLY A 170 12.45 -14.02 -13.64
N TRP A 171 12.98 -13.05 -12.90
CA TRP A 171 14.27 -13.11 -12.23
C TRP A 171 14.13 -13.39 -10.74
N LEU A 172 13.34 -12.59 -10.02
CA LEU A 172 13.13 -12.76 -8.59
C LEU A 172 11.78 -13.41 -8.28
N ARG A 173 11.74 -14.20 -7.20
CA ARG A 173 10.50 -14.81 -6.74
C ARG A 173 9.54 -13.76 -6.23
N ARG A 174 8.31 -13.77 -6.77
CA ARG A 174 7.19 -12.93 -6.36
C ARG A 174 6.04 -13.79 -5.82
N ASP A 175 5.22 -13.19 -4.98
CA ASP A 175 3.92 -13.76 -4.63
C ASP A 175 2.88 -13.54 -5.76
N GLU A 176 1.68 -14.03 -5.57
CA GLU A 176 0.57 -13.90 -6.54
C GLU A 176 0.14 -12.44 -6.79
N ARG A 177 0.49 -11.53 -5.89
CA ARG A 177 0.21 -10.10 -6.00
C ARG A 177 1.38 -9.30 -6.57
N GLY A 178 2.49 -9.96 -6.87
CA GLY A 178 3.69 -9.34 -7.43
C GLY A 178 4.69 -8.83 -6.40
N TYR A 179 4.48 -8.99 -5.08
CA TYR A 179 5.45 -8.61 -4.06
C TYR A 179 6.63 -9.56 -4.02
N LEU A 180 7.82 -9.03 -3.76
CA LEU A 180 9.07 -9.81 -3.70
C LEU A 180 9.17 -10.59 -2.39
N MET A 181 9.38 -11.89 -2.49
CA MET A 181 9.60 -12.76 -1.34
C MET A 181 11.04 -12.64 -0.85
N THR A 182 11.23 -12.66 0.49
CA THR A 182 12.54 -12.47 1.11
C THR A 182 12.73 -13.38 2.32
N GLY A 183 13.96 -13.65 2.66
CA GLY A 183 14.33 -14.35 3.89
C GLY A 183 13.58 -15.66 4.07
N ALA A 184 12.98 -15.84 5.23
CA ALA A 184 12.27 -17.08 5.59
C ALA A 184 11.12 -17.45 4.65
N ASP A 185 10.48 -16.44 4.00
CA ASP A 185 9.37 -16.69 3.07
C ASP A 185 9.82 -17.49 1.84
N LEU A 186 11.10 -17.39 1.46
CA LEU A 186 11.71 -18.18 0.38
C LEU A 186 11.83 -19.67 0.73
N LEU A 187 11.87 -19.97 2.02
CA LEU A 187 12.03 -21.33 2.54
C LEU A 187 10.70 -21.99 2.88
N ALA A 188 9.61 -21.26 2.79
CA ALA A 188 8.27 -21.77 3.05
C ALA A 188 7.83 -22.78 1.96
N GLY A 189 7.31 -23.93 2.39
CA GLY A 189 6.84 -25.00 1.48
C GLY A 189 7.90 -26.06 1.17
N ASN A 190 7.51 -27.04 0.33
CA ASN A 190 8.31 -28.24 0.05
C ASN A 190 9.45 -28.01 -0.97
N ASP A 191 9.59 -26.81 -1.50
CA ASP A 191 10.46 -26.51 -2.66
C ASP A 191 11.60 -25.53 -2.31
N ARG A 192 12.12 -25.65 -1.08
CA ARG A 192 13.17 -24.76 -0.54
C ARG A 192 14.33 -24.53 -1.53
N ARG A 193 14.86 -25.60 -2.15
CA ARG A 193 16.03 -25.52 -3.04
C ARG A 193 15.73 -24.89 -4.41
N ARG A 194 14.48 -24.80 -4.79
CA ARG A 194 14.10 -24.21 -6.08
C ARG A 194 14.37 -22.72 -6.14
N TRP A 195 14.20 -22.04 -4.99
CA TRP A 195 14.24 -20.58 -4.94
C TRP A 195 15.42 -20.03 -4.17
N TRP A 196 16.19 -20.90 -3.48
CA TRP A 196 17.38 -20.50 -2.74
C TRP A 196 18.55 -21.43 -3.06
N PRO A 197 19.60 -20.95 -3.79
CA PRO A 197 20.63 -21.82 -4.34
C PRO A 197 21.78 -22.14 -3.36
N LEU A 198 21.88 -21.41 -2.21
CA LEU A 198 22.97 -21.57 -1.26
C LEU A 198 22.62 -22.54 -0.13
N GLU A 199 23.66 -23.12 0.50
CA GLU A 199 23.50 -23.99 1.67
C GLU A 199 23.04 -23.21 2.91
N ARG A 200 23.57 -21.97 3.10
CA ARG A 200 23.10 -21.08 4.17
C ARG A 200 21.66 -20.62 3.93
N ASP A 201 21.00 -20.22 4.98
CA ASP A 201 19.69 -19.56 4.84
C ASP A 201 19.82 -18.14 4.26
N PRO A 202 18.80 -17.65 3.56
CA PRO A 202 18.76 -16.26 3.11
C PRO A 202 18.70 -15.31 4.31
N MET A 203 19.33 -14.14 4.18
CA MET A 203 19.22 -13.08 5.17
C MET A 203 17.79 -12.50 5.17
N PRO A 204 17.30 -11.86 6.24
CA PRO A 204 15.91 -11.43 6.38
C PRO A 204 15.32 -10.62 5.21
N LEU A 205 16.15 -9.78 4.58
CA LEU A 205 15.75 -8.96 3.42
C LEU A 205 16.30 -9.47 2.09
N GLU A 206 17.00 -10.58 2.09
CA GLU A 206 17.60 -11.16 0.88
C GLU A 206 16.51 -11.83 0.04
N SER A 207 16.50 -11.52 -1.26
CA SER A 207 15.58 -12.07 -2.25
C SER A 207 15.98 -13.48 -2.67
N SER A 208 15.29 -14.04 -3.65
CA SER A 208 15.63 -15.35 -4.24
C SER A 208 16.96 -15.36 -5.02
N GLU A 209 17.60 -14.22 -5.18
CA GLU A 209 18.93 -14.07 -5.76
C GLU A 209 19.90 -13.64 -4.65
N PRO A 210 20.97 -14.43 -4.36
CA PRO A 210 21.95 -14.08 -3.36
C PRO A 210 22.63 -12.73 -3.64
N GLY A 211 22.67 -11.86 -2.60
CA GLY A 211 23.22 -10.51 -2.73
C GLY A 211 22.22 -9.47 -3.28
N ALA A 212 21.02 -9.86 -3.66
CA ALA A 212 19.93 -8.93 -3.98
C ALA A 212 18.98 -8.81 -2.78
N PHE A 213 18.86 -7.61 -2.24
CA PHE A 213 18.05 -7.29 -1.07
C PHE A 213 16.83 -6.46 -1.45
N VAL A 214 15.74 -6.60 -0.69
CA VAL A 214 14.48 -5.89 -0.93
C VAL A 214 14.14 -5.06 0.29
N ALA A 215 13.86 -3.78 0.09
CA ALA A 215 13.46 -2.87 1.16
C ALA A 215 12.16 -2.13 0.79
N GLY A 216 11.39 -1.78 1.83
CA GLY A 216 10.13 -1.01 1.69
C GLY A 216 8.96 -1.85 1.18
N ASP A 217 8.02 -1.14 0.53
CA ASP A 217 6.68 -1.64 0.21
C ASP A 217 6.64 -2.68 -0.92
N LEU A 218 7.74 -2.93 -1.63
CA LEU A 218 7.75 -4.04 -2.61
C LEU A 218 7.89 -5.41 -1.96
N ARG A 219 8.29 -5.49 -0.69
CA ARG A 219 8.52 -6.76 -0.01
C ARG A 219 7.21 -7.44 0.33
N HIS A 220 7.14 -8.74 0.08
CA HIS A 220 6.06 -9.55 0.62
C HIS A 220 6.03 -9.40 2.14
N ALA A 221 4.87 -8.98 2.66
CA ALA A 221 4.59 -8.99 4.09
C ALA A 221 3.38 -9.90 4.29
N PRO A 222 3.54 -11.07 4.94
CA PRO A 222 2.39 -11.87 5.34
C PRO A 222 1.47 -11.01 6.20
N SER A 223 0.17 -11.16 6.02
CA SER A 223 -0.87 -10.37 6.70
C SER A 223 -0.77 -10.42 8.24
N SER A 224 -0.01 -11.37 8.79
CA SER A 224 0.28 -11.56 10.21
C SER A 224 1.57 -10.86 10.69
N ALA A 225 2.37 -10.25 9.81
CA ALA A 225 3.74 -9.81 10.12
C ALA A 225 3.88 -8.36 10.57
N TRP A 226 2.79 -7.60 10.70
CA TRP A 226 2.87 -6.29 11.37
C TRP A 226 2.86 -6.53 12.88
N PRO A 227 3.96 -6.17 13.62
CA PRO A 227 3.92 -6.24 15.06
C PRO A 227 2.77 -5.35 15.54
N GLN A 228 1.86 -5.94 16.27
CA GLN A 228 0.88 -5.22 17.07
C GLN A 228 1.65 -4.54 18.21
N ARG A 229 2.06 -3.30 17.99
CA ARG A 229 2.59 -2.42 19.03
C ARG A 229 1.57 -1.35 19.35
#